data_dd4d226bcea7d335f1c2ce58938f938d
#
_entry.id   dd4d226bcea7d335f1c2ce58938f938d
#
_cell.length_a   1.000
_cell.length_b   1.000
_cell.length_c   1.000
_cell.angle_alpha   90.00
_cell.angle_beta   90.00
_cell.angle_gamma   90.00
#
_symmetry.space_group_name_H-M   'P 1'
#
loop_
_entity.id
_entity.type
_entity.pdbx_description
1 polymer ?
#
loop_
_entity_poly.entity_id
_entity_poly.type
_entity_poly.pdbx_seq_one_letter_code
_entity_poly.pdbx_strand_id
1 'polypeptide(L)'
;MGSGDVYKRQICNTMKMRFLFIAFTLLLCHYGIAQQAVSLGQLVEYPGFNSSIVTPRDVFVWLPSDYSPKEKYDVLYMHDGQMLFDANTTWNKQEWGIDEVVGKLLNEKKIKPCIVVGVANIPEARYADYFPQKALKNLPDNVVPGDVGFNADNYLRFLVEEVKPFIDKKYSTNKSVEHTFVMGSSMGGLISLYALC
;
A
#
# COMPACT_ATOMS: atom_id res chain seq x y z
N MET A 1 -49.16 -33.94 32.28
CA MET A 1 -48.16 -33.31 31.41
C MET A 1 -46.81 -33.56 32.05
N GLY A 2 -46.06 -34.50 31.47
CA GLY A 2 -44.93 -35.10 32.16
C GLY A 2 -43.64 -34.31 32.03
N SER A 3 -42.82 -34.39 33.09
CA SER A 3 -41.48 -33.75 33.21
C SER A 3 -40.52 -34.08 32.06
N GLY A 4 -40.79 -35.09 31.27
CA GLY A 4 -39.99 -35.52 30.12
C GLY A 4 -40.02 -34.55 28.92
N ASP A 5 -41.10 -33.80 28.73
CA ASP A 5 -41.23 -32.87 27.57
C ASP A 5 -40.48 -31.55 27.79
N VAL A 6 -40.31 -31.13 29.04
CA VAL A 6 -39.55 -29.92 29.38
C VAL A 6 -38.07 -30.19 29.18
N TYR A 7 -37.58 -31.38 29.59
CA TYR A 7 -36.18 -31.80 29.40
C TYR A 7 -35.80 -31.91 27.91
N LYS A 8 -36.67 -32.50 27.09
CA LYS A 8 -36.43 -32.62 25.62
C LYS A 8 -36.35 -31.24 24.94
N ARG A 9 -37.21 -30.29 25.35
CA ARG A 9 -37.15 -28.92 24.80
C ARG A 9 -35.89 -28.15 25.24
N GLN A 10 -35.42 -28.34 26.48
CA GLN A 10 -34.17 -27.71 26.93
C GLN A 10 -32.94 -28.27 26.21
N ILE A 11 -32.86 -29.59 26.03
CA ILE A 11 -31.74 -30.22 25.29
C ILE A 11 -31.73 -29.75 23.82
N CYS A 12 -32.89 -29.68 23.17
CA CYS A 12 -33.01 -29.23 21.78
C CYS A 12 -32.62 -27.76 21.61
N ASN A 13 -32.97 -26.87 22.53
CA ASN A 13 -32.58 -25.47 22.49
C ASN A 13 -31.08 -25.28 22.77
N THR A 14 -30.49 -26.05 23.69
CA THR A 14 -29.05 -25.98 24.00
C THR A 14 -28.22 -26.50 22.84
N MET A 15 -28.67 -27.54 22.14
CA MET A 15 -28.01 -28.03 20.92
C MET A 15 -28.12 -27.02 19.77
N LYS A 16 -29.28 -26.44 19.52
CA LYS A 16 -29.44 -25.38 18.48
C LYS A 16 -28.56 -24.18 18.78
N MET A 17 -28.44 -23.72 20.02
CA MET A 17 -27.56 -22.63 20.40
C MET A 17 -26.08 -22.95 20.23
N ARG A 18 -25.67 -24.19 20.53
CA ARG A 18 -24.28 -24.66 20.28
C ARG A 18 -23.97 -24.74 18.79
N PHE A 19 -24.89 -25.22 17.96
CA PHE A 19 -24.71 -25.23 16.49
C PHE A 19 -24.64 -23.81 15.90
N LEU A 20 -25.46 -22.86 16.41
CA LEU A 20 -25.35 -21.47 15.98
C LEU A 20 -24.01 -20.81 16.36
N PHE A 21 -23.51 -21.12 17.56
CA PHE A 21 -22.20 -20.61 18.02
C PHE A 21 -21.04 -21.19 17.21
N ILE A 22 -21.07 -22.47 16.87
CA ILE A 22 -20.06 -23.14 16.04
C ILE A 22 -20.13 -22.63 14.61
N ALA A 23 -21.31 -22.41 14.03
CA ALA A 23 -21.49 -21.83 12.71
C ALA A 23 -21.01 -20.37 12.64
N PHE A 24 -21.22 -19.59 13.71
CA PHE A 24 -20.74 -18.20 13.79
C PHE A 24 -19.23 -18.11 13.94
N THR A 25 -18.61 -19.00 14.72
CA THR A 25 -17.13 -19.09 14.83
C THR A 25 -16.48 -19.55 13.54
N LEU A 26 -17.10 -20.47 12.79
CA LEU A 26 -16.58 -20.90 11.48
C LEU A 26 -16.71 -19.80 10.41
N LEU A 27 -17.73 -18.92 10.50
CA LEU A 27 -17.89 -17.80 9.57
C LEU A 27 -16.85 -16.68 9.80
N LEU A 28 -16.36 -16.53 11.03
CA LEU A 28 -15.31 -15.53 11.34
C LEU A 28 -13.90 -15.95 10.90
N CYS A 29 -13.68 -17.22 10.60
CA CYS A 29 -12.38 -17.73 10.12
C CYS A 29 -12.10 -17.51 8.62
N HIS A 30 -13.03 -16.91 7.84
CA HIS A 30 -12.88 -16.81 6.38
C HIS A 30 -12.53 -15.42 5.85
N TYR A 31 -12.27 -14.44 6.72
CA TYR A 31 -11.69 -13.17 6.31
C TYR A 31 -10.20 -13.11 6.63
N GLY A 32 -9.46 -14.12 6.21
CA GLY A 32 -8.03 -14.00 6.04
C GLY A 32 -7.79 -13.11 4.82
N ILE A 33 -7.60 -11.80 5.03
CA ILE A 33 -6.95 -10.97 4.02
C ILE A 33 -5.59 -11.63 3.80
N ALA A 34 -5.35 -12.14 2.61
CA ALA A 34 -4.04 -12.67 2.25
C ALA A 34 -3.07 -11.49 2.31
N GLN A 35 -2.33 -11.39 3.40
CA GLN A 35 -1.26 -10.41 3.54
C GLN A 35 -0.19 -10.75 2.50
N GLN A 36 0.32 -9.74 1.79
CA GLN A 36 1.43 -9.91 0.85
C GLN A 36 2.62 -10.55 1.57
N ALA A 37 3.17 -11.59 0.97
CA ALA A 37 4.33 -12.27 1.52
C ALA A 37 5.60 -11.50 1.14
N VAL A 38 6.38 -11.05 2.13
CA VAL A 38 7.71 -10.48 1.94
C VAL A 38 8.79 -11.45 2.38
N SER A 39 9.90 -11.50 1.64
CA SER A 39 11.04 -12.37 1.92
C SER A 39 11.91 -11.85 3.07
N LEU A 40 12.06 -10.53 3.16
CA LEU A 40 12.82 -9.84 4.20
C LEU A 40 12.02 -8.66 4.77
N GLY A 41 12.19 -8.42 6.07
CA GLY A 41 11.52 -7.30 6.75
C GLY A 41 10.07 -7.58 7.11
N GLN A 42 9.28 -6.53 7.20
CA GLN A 42 7.86 -6.57 7.54
C GLN A 42 7.08 -5.63 6.63
N LEU A 43 5.94 -6.09 6.12
CA LEU A 43 5.04 -5.26 5.32
C LEU A 43 3.79 -4.90 6.13
N VAL A 44 3.48 -3.61 6.18
CA VAL A 44 2.24 -3.08 6.75
C VAL A 44 1.43 -2.49 5.61
N GLU A 45 0.21 -2.96 5.46
CA GLU A 45 -0.71 -2.54 4.40
C GLU A 45 -1.76 -1.58 4.93
N TYR A 46 -2.08 -0.56 4.14
CA TYR A 46 -3.18 0.39 4.35
C TYR A 46 -4.12 0.32 3.14
N PRO A 47 -5.03 -0.68 3.11
CA PRO A 47 -5.96 -0.84 2.01
C PRO A 47 -6.91 0.35 1.91
N GLY A 48 -7.12 0.85 0.68
CA GLY A 48 -8.02 1.95 0.42
C GLY A 48 -7.67 3.21 1.22
N PHE A 49 -6.38 3.55 1.36
CA PHE A 49 -5.94 4.74 2.09
C PHE A 49 -6.75 5.96 1.63
N ASN A 50 -7.50 6.53 2.57
CA ASN A 50 -8.42 7.62 2.30
C ASN A 50 -7.68 8.88 1.87
N SER A 51 -8.22 9.55 0.84
CA SER A 51 -7.73 10.81 0.34
C SER A 51 -8.90 11.77 0.10
N SER A 52 -8.67 13.03 0.36
CA SER A 52 -9.56 14.12 -0.02
C SER A 52 -9.20 14.72 -1.39
N ILE A 53 -8.06 14.30 -1.96
CA ILE A 53 -7.46 14.91 -3.16
C ILE A 53 -7.60 13.98 -4.37
N VAL A 54 -7.43 12.67 -4.17
CA VAL A 54 -7.48 11.66 -5.24
C VAL A 54 -8.35 10.46 -4.84
N THR A 55 -8.67 9.61 -5.79
CA THR A 55 -9.34 8.33 -5.51
C THR A 55 -8.52 7.51 -4.51
N PRO A 56 -9.15 6.98 -3.43
CA PRO A 56 -8.47 6.13 -2.45
C PRO A 56 -7.72 4.97 -3.11
N ARG A 57 -6.55 4.65 -2.57
CA ARG A 57 -5.67 3.60 -3.09
C ARG A 57 -4.86 2.95 -1.99
N ASP A 58 -4.33 1.77 -2.25
CA ASP A 58 -3.55 1.07 -1.24
C ASP A 58 -2.19 1.73 -1.05
N VAL A 59 -1.75 1.78 0.21
CA VAL A 59 -0.41 2.22 0.60
C VAL A 59 0.25 1.10 1.38
N PHE A 60 1.46 0.75 1.00
CA PHE A 60 2.29 -0.30 1.58
C PHE A 60 3.48 0.33 2.29
N VAL A 61 3.79 -0.13 3.49
CA VAL A 61 4.98 0.32 4.23
C VAL A 61 5.83 -0.87 4.58
N TRP A 62 6.96 -0.98 3.91
CA TRP A 62 7.95 -1.99 4.23
C TRP A 62 8.95 -1.44 5.26
N LEU A 63 9.18 -2.24 6.30
CA LEU A 63 10.10 -1.95 7.39
C LEU A 63 11.23 -2.99 7.38
N PRO A 64 12.50 -2.59 7.55
CA PRO A 64 13.59 -3.54 7.67
C PRO A 64 13.42 -4.47 8.88
N SER A 65 14.06 -5.65 8.84
CA SER A 65 13.92 -6.68 9.88
C SER A 65 14.32 -6.20 11.28
N ASP A 66 15.22 -5.25 11.35
CA ASP A 66 15.74 -4.64 12.58
C ASP A 66 15.10 -3.27 12.89
N TYR A 67 13.96 -2.95 12.27
CA TYR A 67 13.26 -1.69 12.50
C TYR A 67 13.06 -1.43 14.00
N SER A 68 13.46 -0.24 14.44
CA SER A 68 13.29 0.23 15.82
C SER A 68 12.70 1.65 15.84
N PRO A 69 11.64 1.91 16.61
CA PRO A 69 11.09 3.26 16.74
C PRO A 69 12.05 4.25 17.44
N LYS A 70 13.18 3.77 17.97
CA LYS A 70 14.23 4.60 18.59
C LYS A 70 15.23 5.14 17.57
N GLU A 71 15.32 4.51 16.40
CA GLU A 71 16.20 4.91 15.31
C GLU A 71 15.45 5.80 14.32
N LYS A 72 16.18 6.52 13.47
CA LYS A 72 15.62 7.37 12.41
C LYS A 72 15.92 6.77 11.04
N TYR A 73 14.91 6.76 10.21
CA TYR A 73 14.95 6.12 8.87
C TYR A 73 14.73 7.14 7.78
N ASP A 74 15.51 7.04 6.73
CA ASP A 74 15.21 7.68 5.45
C ASP A 74 13.96 7.05 4.83
N VAL A 75 13.24 7.76 3.96
CA VAL A 75 12.00 7.24 3.36
C VAL A 75 12.13 7.23 1.84
N LEU A 76 11.97 6.06 1.25
CA LEU A 76 11.85 5.86 -0.19
C LEU A 76 10.38 5.68 -0.56
N TYR A 77 9.78 6.67 -1.22
CA TYR A 77 8.45 6.56 -1.81
C TYR A 77 8.56 5.95 -3.20
N MET A 78 7.76 4.90 -3.44
CA MET A 78 7.76 4.21 -4.73
C MET A 78 6.36 4.18 -5.33
N HIS A 79 6.28 4.54 -6.60
CA HIS A 79 5.07 4.40 -7.40
C HIS A 79 4.83 2.94 -7.76
N ASP A 80 3.59 2.63 -8.18
CA ASP A 80 3.18 1.27 -8.54
C ASP A 80 3.35 0.26 -7.38
N GLY A 81 2.95 0.68 -6.16
CA GLY A 81 3.18 -0.03 -4.90
C GLY A 81 2.78 -1.50 -4.89
N GLN A 82 1.74 -1.87 -5.64
CA GLN A 82 1.27 -3.25 -5.79
C GLN A 82 2.26 -4.16 -6.53
N MET A 83 3.29 -3.59 -7.17
CA MET A 83 4.30 -4.36 -7.94
C MET A 83 5.58 -4.67 -7.15
N LEU A 84 5.70 -4.19 -5.90
CA LEU A 84 7.00 -4.10 -5.24
C LEU A 84 7.44 -5.37 -4.52
N PHE A 85 6.48 -6.13 -3.91
CA PHE A 85 6.80 -7.05 -2.82
C PHE A 85 6.31 -8.49 -2.98
N ASP A 86 5.32 -8.78 -3.82
CA ASP A 86 4.74 -10.12 -3.95
C ASP A 86 4.23 -10.36 -5.37
N ALA A 87 4.89 -11.28 -6.07
CA ALA A 87 4.52 -11.68 -7.43
C ALA A 87 3.09 -12.26 -7.53
N ASN A 88 2.56 -12.83 -6.45
CA ASN A 88 1.21 -13.40 -6.47
C ASN A 88 0.12 -12.34 -6.59
N THR A 89 0.38 -11.11 -6.14
CA THR A 89 -0.57 -10.00 -6.18
C THR A 89 -0.46 -9.15 -7.44
N THR A 90 0.62 -9.31 -8.22
CA THR A 90 0.85 -8.54 -9.45
C THR A 90 0.09 -9.12 -10.64
N TRP A 91 -0.29 -8.24 -11.60
CA TRP A 91 -1.02 -8.64 -12.80
C TRP A 91 -0.23 -9.57 -13.73
N ASN A 92 1.10 -9.45 -13.74
CA ASN A 92 2.00 -10.22 -14.61
C ASN A 92 2.76 -11.34 -13.85
N LYS A 93 2.41 -11.58 -12.57
CA LYS A 93 3.07 -12.54 -11.68
C LYS A 93 4.59 -12.31 -11.54
N GLN A 94 5.00 -11.05 -11.62
CA GLN A 94 6.36 -10.61 -11.39
C GLN A 94 6.36 -9.44 -10.41
N GLU A 95 7.23 -9.49 -9.44
CA GLU A 95 7.47 -8.40 -8.50
C GLU A 95 8.81 -7.71 -8.79
N TRP A 96 9.04 -6.57 -8.15
CA TRP A 96 10.32 -5.85 -8.31
C TRP A 96 11.36 -6.27 -7.28
N GLY A 97 11.02 -7.12 -6.32
CA GLY A 97 11.93 -7.66 -5.30
C GLY A 97 12.55 -6.58 -4.43
N ILE A 98 11.76 -5.59 -4.03
CA ILE A 98 12.26 -4.43 -3.31
C ILE A 98 12.69 -4.81 -1.90
N ASP A 99 11.97 -5.68 -1.22
CA ASP A 99 12.31 -6.14 0.12
C ASP A 99 13.60 -6.96 0.15
N GLU A 100 13.84 -7.82 -0.88
CA GLU A 100 15.09 -8.56 -1.00
C GLU A 100 16.27 -7.63 -1.27
N VAL A 101 16.12 -6.73 -2.25
CA VAL A 101 17.22 -5.87 -2.68
C VAL A 101 17.57 -4.86 -1.58
N VAL A 102 16.58 -4.13 -1.06
CA VAL A 102 16.79 -3.12 -0.02
C VAL A 102 17.23 -3.79 1.28
N GLY A 103 16.58 -4.90 1.67
CA GLY A 103 16.96 -5.66 2.86
C GLY A 103 18.40 -6.18 2.80
N LYS A 104 18.82 -6.71 1.65
CA LYS A 104 20.21 -7.13 1.42
C LYS A 104 21.19 -5.95 1.54
N LEU A 105 20.88 -4.82 0.90
CA LEU A 105 21.76 -3.63 0.94
C LEU A 105 21.89 -3.06 2.35
N LEU A 106 20.83 -3.09 3.15
CA LEU A 106 20.86 -2.70 4.56
C LEU A 106 21.73 -3.64 5.40
N ASN A 107 21.53 -4.97 5.24
CA ASN A 107 22.31 -5.98 5.93
C ASN A 107 23.82 -5.88 5.61
N GLU A 108 24.16 -5.54 4.36
CA GLU A 108 25.54 -5.32 3.90
C GLU A 108 26.05 -3.91 4.27
N LYS A 109 25.24 -3.07 4.92
CA LYS A 109 25.57 -1.66 5.28
C LYS A 109 26.00 -0.81 4.08
N LYS A 110 25.45 -1.10 2.90
CA LYS A 110 25.71 -0.36 1.66
C LYS A 110 24.83 0.88 1.49
N ILE A 111 23.72 0.94 2.21
CA ILE A 111 22.81 2.09 2.26
C ILE A 111 22.51 2.45 3.72
N LYS A 112 22.02 3.67 3.93
CA LYS A 112 21.53 4.13 5.24
C LYS A 112 20.22 3.43 5.59
N PRO A 113 19.90 3.32 6.92
CA PRO A 113 18.61 2.79 7.33
C PRO A 113 17.45 3.52 6.66
N CYS A 114 16.60 2.77 5.97
CA CYS A 114 15.44 3.32 5.27
C CYS A 114 14.21 2.43 5.40
N ILE A 115 13.04 3.04 5.25
CA ILE A 115 11.77 2.38 5.03
C ILE A 115 11.31 2.63 3.59
N VAL A 116 10.51 1.73 3.03
CA VAL A 116 9.94 1.89 1.70
C VAL A 116 8.44 2.08 1.81
N VAL A 117 7.91 3.10 1.13
CA VAL A 117 6.48 3.40 1.07
C VAL A 117 6.01 3.22 -0.37
N GLY A 118 5.35 2.11 -0.64
CA GLY A 118 4.74 1.82 -1.94
C GLY A 118 3.35 2.45 -2.03
N VAL A 119 3.09 3.21 -3.07
CA VAL A 119 1.77 3.77 -3.35
C VAL A 119 1.20 3.10 -4.60
N ALA A 120 0.10 2.37 -4.43
CA ALA A 120 -0.53 1.67 -5.55
C ALA A 120 -1.01 2.65 -6.61
N ASN A 121 -0.93 2.26 -7.86
CA ASN A 121 -1.67 2.93 -8.92
C ASN A 121 -3.10 2.40 -9.00
N ILE A 122 -3.97 3.16 -9.64
CA ILE A 122 -5.27 2.72 -10.12
C ILE A 122 -5.10 2.55 -11.62
N PRO A 123 -5.25 1.35 -12.20
CA PRO A 123 -4.91 1.07 -13.59
C PRO A 123 -5.51 2.07 -14.59
N GLU A 124 -6.78 2.41 -14.42
CA GLU A 124 -7.52 3.32 -15.28
C GLU A 124 -7.06 4.78 -15.14
N ALA A 125 -6.56 5.16 -13.97
CA ALA A 125 -6.10 6.51 -13.66
C ALA A 125 -4.57 6.67 -13.80
N ARG A 126 -3.81 5.57 -13.90
CA ARG A 126 -2.34 5.59 -13.86
C ARG A 126 -1.72 6.55 -14.87
N TYR A 127 -2.25 6.58 -16.08
CA TYR A 127 -1.76 7.50 -17.10
C TYR A 127 -2.01 8.95 -16.73
N ALA A 128 -3.21 9.28 -16.26
CA ALA A 128 -3.59 10.64 -15.86
C ALA A 128 -2.81 11.12 -14.62
N ASP A 129 -2.62 10.23 -13.64
CA ASP A 129 -1.92 10.53 -12.39
C ASP A 129 -0.40 10.68 -12.58
N TYR A 130 0.19 10.00 -13.60
CA TYR A 130 1.65 9.95 -13.74
C TYR A 130 2.18 10.80 -14.92
N PHE A 131 1.30 11.32 -15.77
CA PHE A 131 1.74 12.15 -16.88
C PHE A 131 2.05 13.58 -16.41
N PRO A 132 3.27 14.12 -16.67
CA PRO A 132 3.67 15.47 -16.27
C PRO A 132 2.80 16.54 -16.95
N GLN A 133 1.69 16.91 -16.34
CA GLN A 133 0.67 17.75 -17.00
C GLN A 133 1.16 19.16 -17.38
N LYS A 134 2.13 19.73 -16.65
CA LYS A 134 2.75 21.01 -17.06
C LYS A 134 3.55 20.91 -18.36
N ALA A 135 3.95 19.69 -18.78
CA ALA A 135 4.63 19.48 -20.05
C ALA A 135 3.69 19.56 -21.26
N LEU A 136 2.37 19.44 -21.06
CA LEU A 136 1.36 19.50 -22.14
C LEU A 136 1.51 20.76 -23.01
N LYS A 137 1.78 21.91 -22.40
CA LYS A 137 1.97 23.18 -23.11
C LYS A 137 3.14 23.17 -24.13
N ASN A 138 4.04 22.19 -24.01
CA ASN A 138 5.21 22.06 -24.85
C ASN A 138 5.04 20.96 -25.92
N LEU A 139 3.91 20.26 -25.94
CA LEU A 139 3.64 19.22 -26.91
C LEU A 139 2.95 19.81 -28.15
N PRO A 140 3.24 19.27 -29.36
CA PRO A 140 2.46 19.59 -30.53
C PRO A 140 1.00 19.18 -30.35
N ASP A 141 0.06 19.96 -30.90
CA ASP A 141 -1.38 19.73 -30.75
C ASP A 141 -1.85 18.33 -31.18
N ASN A 142 -1.18 17.74 -32.18
CA ASN A 142 -1.46 16.38 -32.67
C ASN A 142 -0.93 15.26 -31.79
N VAL A 143 -0.18 15.57 -30.74
CA VAL A 143 0.43 14.59 -29.80
C VAL A 143 -0.24 14.59 -28.46
N VAL A 144 -1.03 15.66 -28.15
CA VAL A 144 -1.80 15.70 -26.91
C VAL A 144 -2.84 14.59 -26.95
N PRO A 145 -2.77 13.60 -26.03
CA PRO A 145 -3.82 12.57 -25.95
C PRO A 145 -5.15 13.29 -25.73
N GLY A 146 -6.19 12.86 -26.46
CA GLY A 146 -7.53 13.43 -26.31
C GLY A 146 -7.98 13.49 -24.86
N ASP A 147 -9.22 13.64 -24.58
CA ASP A 147 -9.88 13.96 -23.29
C ASP A 147 -9.42 13.08 -22.06
N VAL A 148 -8.11 13.13 -21.77
CA VAL A 148 -7.52 12.54 -20.57
C VAL A 148 -7.54 13.58 -19.49
N GLY A 149 -8.33 13.36 -18.46
CA GLY A 149 -8.36 14.20 -17.27
C GLY A 149 -7.05 14.10 -16.48
N PHE A 150 -5.97 14.78 -16.94
CA PHE A 150 -4.67 14.77 -16.28
C PHE A 150 -4.77 15.21 -14.83
N ASN A 151 -4.12 14.49 -13.92
CA ASN A 151 -4.29 14.62 -12.48
C ASN A 151 -2.97 14.56 -11.69
N ALA A 152 -1.84 14.68 -12.38
CA ALA A 152 -0.50 14.52 -11.79
C ALA A 152 -0.23 15.48 -10.64
N ASP A 153 -0.66 16.75 -10.75
CA ASP A 153 -0.48 17.74 -9.67
C ASP A 153 -1.25 17.32 -8.41
N ASN A 154 -2.47 16.81 -8.53
CA ASN A 154 -3.22 16.31 -7.40
C ASN A 154 -2.62 15.01 -6.82
N TYR A 155 -2.12 14.13 -7.69
CA TYR A 155 -1.43 12.92 -7.23
C TYR A 155 -0.17 13.28 -6.43
N LEU A 156 0.63 14.24 -6.86
CA LEU A 156 1.80 14.71 -6.11
C LEU A 156 1.39 15.41 -4.80
N ARG A 157 0.31 16.22 -4.82
CA ARG A 157 -0.23 16.81 -3.60
C ARG A 157 -0.68 15.73 -2.61
N PHE A 158 -1.35 14.69 -3.08
CA PHE A 158 -1.72 13.55 -2.24
C PHE A 158 -0.50 12.93 -1.55
N LEU A 159 0.61 12.71 -2.28
CA LEU A 159 1.83 12.18 -1.69
C LEU A 159 2.41 13.12 -0.62
N VAL A 160 2.44 14.43 -0.88
CA VAL A 160 3.08 15.43 -0.02
C VAL A 160 2.18 15.85 1.14
N GLU A 161 0.88 16.03 0.90
CA GLU A 161 -0.05 16.60 1.87
C GLU A 161 -0.76 15.54 2.73
N GLU A 162 -0.88 14.29 2.24
CA GLU A 162 -1.61 13.24 2.96
C GLU A 162 -0.72 12.05 3.31
N VAL A 163 -0.04 11.40 2.33
CA VAL A 163 0.75 10.19 2.58
C VAL A 163 1.97 10.50 3.46
N LYS A 164 2.81 11.45 3.04
CA LYS A 164 4.03 11.78 3.78
C LYS A 164 3.77 12.20 5.23
N PRO A 165 2.83 13.10 5.55
CA PRO A 165 2.52 13.45 6.93
C PRO A 165 2.00 12.27 7.76
N PHE A 166 1.22 11.38 7.16
CA PHE A 166 0.78 10.14 7.81
C PHE A 166 1.96 9.24 8.17
N ILE A 167 2.88 9.00 7.23
CA ILE A 167 4.08 8.18 7.43
C ILE A 167 4.96 8.81 8.52
N ASP A 168 5.23 10.11 8.44
CA ASP A 168 6.07 10.85 9.39
C ASP A 168 5.49 10.92 10.81
N LYS A 169 4.17 10.76 10.95
CA LYS A 169 3.49 10.67 12.25
C LYS A 169 3.54 9.26 12.82
N LYS A 170 3.47 8.25 11.97
CA LYS A 170 3.28 6.85 12.37
C LYS A 170 4.60 6.10 12.56
N TYR A 171 5.63 6.47 11.80
CA TYR A 171 6.93 5.82 11.81
C TYR A 171 8.05 6.78 12.21
N SER A 172 9.18 6.21 12.62
CA SER A 172 10.33 7.00 13.07
C SER A 172 11.18 7.46 11.89
N THR A 173 10.72 8.48 11.18
CA THR A 173 11.36 8.98 9.95
C THR A 173 12.25 10.20 10.17
N ASN A 174 13.21 10.37 9.27
CA ASN A 174 13.86 11.64 9.00
C ASN A 174 12.95 12.46 8.06
N LYS A 175 12.43 13.59 8.54
CA LYS A 175 11.35 14.31 7.83
C LYS A 175 11.83 15.29 6.76
N SER A 176 13.12 15.61 6.75
CA SER A 176 13.67 16.62 5.85
C SER A 176 13.82 16.11 4.42
N VAL A 177 13.99 17.04 3.48
CA VAL A 177 14.06 16.74 2.05
C VAL A 177 15.25 15.84 1.71
N GLU A 178 16.38 15.99 2.41
CA GLU A 178 17.61 15.21 2.18
C GLU A 178 17.46 13.73 2.55
N HIS A 179 16.37 13.38 3.24
CA HIS A 179 16.04 12.05 3.73
C HIS A 179 14.76 11.50 3.09
N THR A 180 14.24 12.18 2.07
CA THR A 180 13.02 11.80 1.37
C THR A 180 13.34 11.55 -0.11
N PHE A 181 13.09 10.33 -0.56
CA PHE A 181 13.42 9.87 -1.91
C PHE A 181 12.15 9.43 -2.63
N VAL A 182 12.13 9.59 -3.94
CA VAL A 182 11.03 9.11 -4.79
C VAL A 182 11.59 8.30 -5.96
N MET A 183 10.92 7.20 -6.30
CA MET A 183 11.33 6.29 -7.36
C MET A 183 10.12 5.68 -8.07
N GLY A 184 10.31 5.34 -9.34
CA GLY A 184 9.34 4.60 -10.11
C GLY A 184 9.90 4.14 -11.45
N SER A 185 9.16 3.26 -12.11
CA SER A 185 9.51 2.72 -13.42
C SER A 185 8.63 3.30 -14.52
N SER A 186 9.17 3.53 -15.73
CA SER A 186 8.41 4.02 -16.89
C SER A 186 7.69 5.33 -16.55
N MET A 187 6.36 5.37 -16.65
CA MET A 187 5.54 6.52 -16.24
C MET A 187 5.76 6.90 -14.76
N GLY A 188 6.03 5.91 -13.88
CA GLY A 188 6.44 6.17 -12.49
C GLY A 188 7.76 6.94 -12.38
N GLY A 189 8.71 6.71 -13.31
CA GLY A 189 9.93 7.52 -13.41
C GLY A 189 9.65 8.94 -13.89
N LEU A 190 8.70 9.13 -14.81
CA LEU A 190 8.29 10.47 -15.27
C LEU A 190 7.67 11.30 -14.16
N ILE A 191 6.74 10.74 -13.37
CA ILE A 191 6.13 11.45 -12.25
C ILE A 191 7.14 11.68 -11.12
N SER A 192 8.11 10.77 -10.91
CA SER A 192 9.21 11.00 -9.96
C SER A 192 10.05 12.21 -10.35
N LEU A 193 10.40 12.34 -11.64
CA LEU A 193 11.13 13.52 -12.14
C LEU A 193 10.27 14.79 -12.04
N TYR A 194 8.99 14.68 -12.39
CA TYR A 194 8.06 15.81 -12.31
C TYR A 194 7.87 16.34 -10.89
N ALA A 195 7.98 15.47 -9.87
CA ALA A 195 7.92 15.86 -8.46
C ALA A 195 9.09 16.78 -8.03
N LEU A 196 10.17 16.83 -8.80
CA LEU A 196 11.34 17.69 -8.54
C LEU A 196 11.28 19.04 -9.26
N CYS A 197 10.28 19.26 -10.14
CA CYS A 197 10.11 20.47 -10.96
C CYS A 197 8.98 21.35 -10.41
#